data_b3207b13d5a60c46ddab5796fece7fb0
#
_entry.id   b3207b13d5a60c46ddab5796fece7fb0
#
_cell.length_a   1.000
_cell.length_b   1.000
_cell.length_c   1.000
_cell.angle_alpha   90.00
_cell.angle_beta   90.00
_cell.angle_gamma   90.00
#
_symmetry.space_group_name_H-M   'P 1'
#
loop_
_entity.id
_entity.type
_entity.pdbx_description
1 polymer ?
#
loop_
_entity_poly.entity_id
_entity_poly.type
_entity_poly.pdbx_seq_one_letter_code
_entity_poly.pdbx_strand_id
1 'polypeptide(L)'
;INYLINQHHDVFMSPVKEPNFFALEGETKITGYDSEDPHGFYHYPQSITNLKDYKLLFKDVKNEKIIGDCSNMYQYKTKAADNIKKYVPETKLLGVFRNPSERLFSRHQHLLRQNLSPTLHFTDCFTKGNLWWQKNDLIQEGFYYSHMKYYFDNFDHSKIKIMLYDDFRDNPTTFMKEVFDFLEIDNDFTPD
;
A
#
# COMPACT_ATOMS: atom_id res chain seq x y z
N ILE A 1 10.12 -2.96 4.42
CA ILE A 1 10.59 -2.12 3.29
C ILE A 1 10.38 -0.65 3.62
N ASN A 2 9.18 -0.16 3.94
CA ASN A 2 8.97 1.25 4.33
C ASN A 2 9.93 1.72 5.42
N TYR A 3 10.14 0.91 6.47
CA TYR A 3 11.09 1.20 7.54
C TYR A 3 12.54 1.32 7.02
N LEU A 4 12.95 0.44 6.12
CA LEU A 4 14.30 0.45 5.53
C LEU A 4 14.52 1.66 4.61
N ILE A 5 13.53 2.02 3.80
CA ILE A 5 13.59 3.21 2.94
C ILE A 5 13.74 4.48 3.81
N ASN A 6 13.01 4.56 4.92
CA ASN A 6 13.03 5.74 5.80
C ASN A 6 14.34 5.91 6.60
N GLN A 7 15.23 4.94 6.57
CA GLN A 7 16.57 5.09 7.18
C GLN A 7 17.52 5.93 6.33
N HIS A 8 17.23 6.06 5.02
CA HIS A 8 18.06 6.82 4.12
C HIS A 8 17.95 8.32 4.39
N HIS A 9 19.11 9.01 4.50
CA HIS A 9 19.16 10.44 4.87
C HIS A 9 18.48 11.40 3.89
N ASP A 10 18.34 10.99 2.61
CA ASP A 10 17.64 11.75 1.58
C ASP A 10 16.12 11.46 1.53
N VAL A 11 15.58 10.65 2.45
CA VAL A 11 14.18 10.20 2.41
C VAL A 11 13.43 10.61 3.65
N PHE A 12 12.24 11.15 3.44
CA PHE A 12 11.25 11.37 4.47
C PHE A 12 9.98 10.58 4.15
N MET A 13 9.71 9.53 4.92
CA MET A 13 8.45 8.81 4.81
C MET A 13 7.43 9.34 5.81
N SER A 14 6.16 9.31 5.43
CA SER A 14 5.06 9.65 6.34
C SER A 14 5.24 8.96 7.70
N PRO A 15 5.18 9.72 8.82
CA PRO A 15 5.25 9.15 10.15
C PRO A 15 4.01 8.30 10.50
N VAL A 16 2.92 8.49 9.78
CA VAL A 16 1.71 7.68 9.89
C VAL A 16 1.78 6.56 8.87
N LYS A 17 1.78 5.32 9.35
CA LYS A 17 1.71 4.14 8.49
C LYS A 17 0.32 4.04 7.88
N GLU A 18 0.25 3.82 6.57
CA GLU A 18 -1.00 3.68 5.83
C GLU A 18 -1.96 4.87 6.03
N PRO A 19 -1.55 6.10 5.71
CA PRO A 19 -2.45 7.26 5.79
C PRO A 19 -3.62 7.16 4.80
N ASN A 20 -3.50 6.36 3.74
CA ASN A 20 -4.54 6.03 2.76
C ASN A 20 -5.20 7.25 2.07
N PHE A 21 -4.58 8.43 2.15
CA PHE A 21 -5.19 9.69 1.72
C PHE A 21 -5.68 9.64 0.26
N PHE A 22 -4.83 9.21 -0.68
CA PHE A 22 -5.23 9.20 -2.08
C PHE A 22 -6.38 8.23 -2.39
N ALA A 23 -6.52 7.16 -1.60
CA ALA A 23 -7.63 6.23 -1.73
C ALA A 23 -8.94 6.75 -1.12
N LEU A 24 -8.84 7.62 -0.10
CA LEU A 24 -9.95 7.98 0.79
C LEU A 24 -10.25 9.49 0.83
N GLU A 25 -9.63 10.29 -0.05
CA GLU A 25 -9.88 11.75 -0.08
C GLU A 25 -11.36 12.06 -0.20
N GLY A 26 -11.86 12.93 0.69
CA GLY A 26 -13.25 13.37 0.71
C GLY A 26 -14.25 12.35 1.25
N GLU A 27 -13.80 11.16 1.67
CA GLU A 27 -14.70 10.17 2.26
C GLU A 27 -14.98 10.49 3.73
N THR A 28 -16.19 10.13 4.18
CA THR A 28 -16.50 10.17 5.61
C THR A 28 -15.70 9.08 6.32
N LYS A 29 -14.97 9.47 7.36
CA LYS A 29 -14.16 8.53 8.12
C LYS A 29 -15.06 7.58 8.92
N ILE A 30 -15.07 6.32 8.52
CA ILE A 30 -15.71 5.23 9.27
C ILE A 30 -14.58 4.50 10.01
N THR A 31 -14.60 4.54 11.34
CA THR A 31 -13.65 3.81 12.17
C THR A 31 -14.31 2.54 12.68
N GLY A 32 -13.65 1.41 12.51
CA GLY A 32 -14.09 0.13 13.02
C GLY A 32 -14.61 -0.84 11.96
N TYR A 33 -14.83 -2.06 12.39
CA TYR A 33 -15.38 -3.13 11.57
C TYR A 33 -16.89 -3.18 11.80
N ASP A 34 -17.65 -2.96 10.74
CA ASP A 34 -19.08 -3.27 10.74
C ASP A 34 -19.27 -4.67 10.16
N SER A 35 -19.60 -5.63 11.02
CA SER A 35 -19.86 -7.00 10.60
C SER A 35 -21.18 -7.15 9.86
N GLU A 36 -22.07 -6.16 9.97
CA GLU A 36 -23.38 -6.17 9.33
C GLU A 36 -23.34 -5.52 7.93
N ASP A 37 -22.33 -4.68 7.65
CA ASP A 37 -22.09 -4.13 6.31
C ASP A 37 -20.93 -4.84 5.61
N PRO A 38 -21.18 -5.90 4.83
CA PRO A 38 -20.14 -6.62 4.09
C PRO A 38 -19.49 -5.77 3.00
N HIS A 39 -20.10 -4.67 2.60
CA HIS A 39 -19.58 -3.71 1.63
C HIS A 39 -18.98 -2.46 2.29
N GLY A 40 -19.16 -2.31 3.60
CA GLY A 40 -18.64 -1.20 4.38
C GLY A 40 -17.13 -1.11 4.28
N PHE A 41 -16.66 0.07 3.92
CA PHE A 41 -15.24 0.35 3.89
C PHE A 41 -14.76 0.64 5.31
N TYR A 42 -13.92 -0.26 5.82
CA TYR A 42 -13.19 -0.05 7.04
C TYR A 42 -12.02 0.89 6.76
N HIS A 43 -12.06 2.00 7.43
CA HIS A 43 -10.90 2.87 7.49
C HIS A 43 -10.12 2.53 8.75
N TYR A 44 -8.85 2.25 8.58
CA TYR A 44 -7.96 2.21 9.74
C TYR A 44 -8.05 3.56 10.48
N PRO A 45 -7.98 3.57 11.82
CA PRO A 45 -8.12 4.80 12.61
C PRO A 45 -7.16 5.92 12.17
N GLN A 46 -5.97 5.55 11.69
CA GLN A 46 -4.94 6.46 11.21
C GLN A 46 -5.19 6.99 9.79
N SER A 47 -6.19 6.49 9.06
CA SER A 47 -6.48 6.97 7.71
C SER A 47 -6.87 8.45 7.70
N ILE A 48 -6.42 9.15 6.67
CA ILE A 48 -6.62 10.58 6.47
C ILE A 48 -7.46 10.79 5.22
N THR A 49 -8.50 11.61 5.32
CA THR A 49 -9.46 11.82 4.24
C THR A 49 -9.48 13.26 3.71
N ASN A 50 -8.67 14.15 4.26
CA ASN A 50 -8.59 15.52 3.81
C ASN A 50 -7.15 15.97 3.56
N LEU A 51 -6.98 16.85 2.57
CA LEU A 51 -5.67 17.29 2.09
C LEU A 51 -4.89 18.09 3.15
N LYS A 52 -5.58 18.84 4.01
CA LYS A 52 -4.94 19.67 5.03
C LYS A 52 -4.17 18.79 6.02
N ASP A 53 -4.83 17.76 6.55
CA ASP A 53 -4.23 16.86 7.52
C ASP A 53 -3.15 15.97 6.86
N TYR A 54 -3.37 15.58 5.59
CA TYR A 54 -2.34 14.85 4.84
C TYR A 54 -1.04 15.65 4.68
N LYS A 55 -1.14 16.95 4.35
CA LYS A 55 0.03 17.82 4.24
C LYS A 55 0.76 18.02 5.58
N LEU A 56 0.05 17.97 6.70
CA LEU A 56 0.66 18.08 8.02
C LEU A 56 1.59 16.92 8.36
N LEU A 57 1.45 15.75 7.72
CA LEU A 57 2.37 14.62 7.90
C LEU A 57 3.81 14.98 7.50
N PHE A 58 3.95 15.92 6.58
CA PHE A 58 5.23 16.29 5.96
C PHE A 58 5.77 17.66 6.44
N LYS A 59 5.21 18.19 7.53
CA LYS A 59 5.59 19.52 8.07
C LYS A 59 7.06 19.60 8.53
N ASP A 60 7.64 18.46 8.90
CA ASP A 60 9.00 18.38 9.43
C ASP A 60 10.05 18.03 8.35
N VAL A 61 9.65 17.93 7.09
CA VAL A 61 10.56 17.78 5.94
C VAL A 61 11.49 18.98 5.85
N LYS A 62 12.78 18.75 5.63
CA LYS A 62 13.83 19.77 5.56
C LYS A 62 14.48 19.80 4.18
N ASN A 63 15.43 18.89 3.95
CA ASN A 63 16.24 18.84 2.74
C ASN A 63 16.20 17.46 2.06
N GLU A 64 15.29 16.61 2.49
CA GLU A 64 15.12 15.27 1.90
C GLU A 64 14.67 15.39 0.45
N LYS A 65 15.33 14.63 -0.43
CA LYS A 65 15.03 14.63 -1.87
C LYS A 65 13.76 13.87 -2.19
N ILE A 66 13.46 12.85 -1.40
CA ILE A 66 12.31 11.97 -1.56
C ILE A 66 11.35 12.14 -0.38
N ILE A 67 10.11 12.41 -0.70
CA ILE A 67 9.02 12.48 0.27
C ILE A 67 7.99 11.42 -0.14
N GLY A 68 7.65 10.52 0.78
CA GLY A 68 6.78 9.41 0.44
C GLY A 68 5.81 8.99 1.51
N ASP A 69 4.80 8.24 1.08
CA ASP A 69 3.95 7.46 1.96
C ASP A 69 3.83 6.00 1.48
N CYS A 70 3.37 5.14 2.36
CA CYS A 70 3.17 3.74 2.05
C CYS A 70 1.78 3.32 2.51
N SER A 71 0.89 3.07 1.53
CA SER A 71 -0.50 2.69 1.77
C SER A 71 -0.91 1.55 0.84
N ASN A 72 -1.34 0.43 1.41
CA ASN A 72 -1.72 -0.74 0.63
C ASN A 72 -3.01 -0.52 -0.20
N MET A 73 -3.91 0.35 0.26
CA MET A 73 -5.14 0.68 -0.45
C MET A 73 -4.89 1.30 -1.83
N TYR A 74 -3.73 1.93 -2.05
CA TYR A 74 -3.42 2.52 -3.35
C TYR A 74 -3.35 1.47 -4.45
N GLN A 75 -2.96 0.25 -4.12
CA GLN A 75 -2.88 -0.84 -5.09
C GLN A 75 -4.25 -1.16 -5.73
N TYR A 76 -5.34 -1.23 -4.94
CA TYR A 76 -6.61 -1.77 -5.40
C TYR A 76 -7.77 -0.76 -5.48
N LYS A 77 -7.53 0.49 -5.10
CA LYS A 77 -8.50 1.59 -5.23
C LYS A 77 -8.14 2.46 -6.44
N THR A 78 -8.91 2.39 -7.52
CA THR A 78 -8.69 3.22 -8.73
C THR A 78 -8.69 4.70 -8.42
N LYS A 79 -9.54 5.16 -7.49
CA LYS A 79 -9.55 6.53 -6.99
C LYS A 79 -8.18 6.99 -6.48
N ALA A 80 -7.37 6.08 -5.94
CA ALA A 80 -6.01 6.42 -5.51
C ALA A 80 -5.15 6.86 -6.68
N ALA A 81 -5.17 6.13 -7.80
CA ALA A 81 -4.43 6.49 -8.99
C ALA A 81 -4.88 7.86 -9.55
N ASP A 82 -6.19 8.12 -9.61
CA ASP A 82 -6.72 9.40 -10.07
C ASP A 82 -6.25 10.56 -9.17
N ASN A 83 -6.30 10.38 -7.86
CA ASN A 83 -5.87 11.40 -6.92
C ASN A 83 -4.34 11.59 -6.92
N ILE A 84 -3.55 10.52 -7.05
CA ILE A 84 -2.09 10.62 -7.21
C ILE A 84 -1.79 11.44 -8.46
N LYS A 85 -2.43 11.14 -9.59
CA LYS A 85 -2.26 11.89 -10.83
C LYS A 85 -2.66 13.36 -10.70
N LYS A 86 -3.71 13.64 -9.93
CA LYS A 86 -4.21 15.00 -9.67
C LYS A 86 -3.26 15.83 -8.80
N TYR A 87 -2.73 15.24 -7.72
CA TYR A 87 -1.98 15.99 -6.71
C TYR A 87 -0.46 15.93 -6.89
N VAL A 88 0.06 14.79 -7.37
CA VAL A 88 1.50 14.52 -7.48
C VAL A 88 1.84 13.76 -8.79
N PRO A 89 1.53 14.32 -9.97
CA PRO A 89 1.65 13.63 -11.26
C PRO A 89 3.07 13.13 -11.59
N GLU A 90 4.07 13.78 -10.99
CA GLU A 90 5.48 13.47 -11.22
C GLU A 90 6.04 12.41 -10.25
N THR A 91 5.20 11.85 -9.38
CA THR A 91 5.63 10.89 -8.35
C THR A 91 6.12 9.58 -8.96
N LYS A 92 7.07 8.94 -8.29
CA LYS A 92 7.46 7.57 -8.56
C LYS A 92 6.58 6.61 -7.76
N LEU A 93 6.18 5.51 -8.39
CA LEU A 93 5.29 4.50 -7.83
C LEU A 93 6.08 3.20 -7.66
N LEU A 94 6.23 2.76 -6.42
CA LEU A 94 6.89 1.50 -6.08
C LEU A 94 5.86 0.50 -5.55
N GLY A 95 5.67 -0.61 -6.26
CA GLY A 95 4.84 -1.73 -5.83
C GLY A 95 5.69 -2.94 -5.46
N VAL A 96 5.43 -3.54 -4.30
CA VAL A 96 6.05 -4.80 -3.90
C VAL A 96 4.98 -5.85 -3.74
N PHE A 97 5.02 -6.86 -4.59
CA PHE A 97 4.00 -7.91 -4.65
C PHE A 97 4.52 -9.24 -4.14
N ARG A 98 3.64 -9.98 -3.53
CA ARG A 98 3.88 -11.34 -3.06
C ARG A 98 3.03 -12.32 -3.85
N ASN A 99 3.39 -13.60 -3.86
CA ASN A 99 2.51 -14.65 -4.37
C ASN A 99 1.09 -14.46 -3.80
N PRO A 100 0.05 -14.36 -4.66
CA PRO A 100 -1.32 -14.04 -4.22
C PRO A 100 -1.88 -14.99 -3.17
N SER A 101 -1.57 -16.29 -3.27
CA SER A 101 -2.03 -17.29 -2.30
C SER A 101 -1.35 -17.12 -0.94
N GLU A 102 -0.05 -16.85 -0.94
CA GLU A 102 0.70 -16.59 0.30
C GLU A 102 0.27 -15.28 0.96
N ARG A 103 0.00 -14.24 0.15
CA ARG A 103 -0.55 -13.00 0.65
C ARG A 103 -1.90 -13.24 1.34
N LEU A 104 -2.80 -13.98 0.67
CA LEU A 104 -4.13 -14.27 1.21
C LEU A 104 -4.03 -15.10 2.51
N PHE A 105 -3.16 -16.09 2.55
CA PHE A 105 -2.91 -16.88 3.77
C PHE A 105 -2.40 -15.99 4.91
N SER A 106 -1.43 -15.12 4.63
CA SER A 106 -0.90 -14.17 5.62
C SER A 106 -2.00 -13.22 6.13
N ARG A 107 -2.87 -12.73 5.23
CA ARG A 107 -4.01 -11.88 5.60
C ARG A 107 -5.01 -12.63 6.49
N HIS A 108 -5.33 -13.87 6.15
CA HIS A 108 -6.21 -14.72 6.98
C HIS A 108 -5.63 -14.90 8.39
N GLN A 109 -4.34 -15.25 8.50
CA GLN A 109 -3.67 -15.40 9.81
C GLN A 109 -3.67 -14.09 10.62
N HIS A 110 -3.48 -12.96 9.94
CA HIS A 110 -3.51 -11.64 10.58
C HIS A 110 -4.90 -11.34 11.15
N LEU A 111 -5.95 -11.54 10.35
CA LEU A 111 -7.34 -11.33 10.78
C LEU A 111 -7.77 -12.29 11.90
N LEU A 112 -7.32 -13.54 11.85
CA LEU A 112 -7.57 -14.51 12.94
C LEU A 112 -6.99 -14.01 14.27
N ARG A 113 -5.73 -13.54 14.27
CA ARG A 113 -5.10 -12.99 15.48
C ARG A 113 -5.81 -11.78 16.05
N GLN A 114 -6.52 -11.04 15.22
CA GLN A 114 -7.30 -9.88 15.63
C GLN A 114 -8.77 -10.20 15.94
N ASN A 115 -9.19 -11.45 15.82
CA ASN A 115 -10.60 -11.89 15.90
C ASN A 115 -11.51 -11.19 14.87
N LEU A 116 -10.97 -10.87 13.70
CA LEU A 116 -11.66 -10.17 12.61
C LEU A 116 -11.82 -11.04 11.35
N SER A 117 -11.38 -12.29 11.38
CA SER A 117 -11.50 -13.16 10.21
C SER A 117 -12.95 -13.57 9.97
N PRO A 118 -13.47 -13.43 8.74
CA PRO A 118 -14.80 -13.94 8.37
C PRO A 118 -14.91 -15.45 8.45
N THR A 119 -13.80 -16.18 8.44
CA THR A 119 -13.75 -17.65 8.47
C THR A 119 -12.69 -18.14 9.43
N LEU A 120 -12.92 -19.30 10.07
CA LEU A 120 -11.92 -19.93 10.94
C LEU A 120 -10.88 -20.72 10.14
N HIS A 121 -11.32 -21.42 9.10
CA HIS A 121 -10.43 -22.22 8.25
C HIS A 121 -10.08 -21.46 6.96
N PHE A 122 -8.81 -21.53 6.58
CA PHE A 122 -8.32 -20.86 5.37
C PHE A 122 -9.01 -21.34 4.09
N THR A 123 -9.32 -22.64 4.01
CA THR A 123 -10.05 -23.23 2.88
C THR A 123 -11.39 -22.59 2.61
N ASP A 124 -12.06 -22.10 3.65
CA ASP A 124 -13.37 -21.48 3.53
C ASP A 124 -13.32 -20.11 2.85
N CYS A 125 -12.13 -19.48 2.80
CA CYS A 125 -11.92 -18.23 2.06
C CYS A 125 -12.33 -18.35 0.58
N PHE A 126 -12.22 -19.55 0.00
CA PHE A 126 -12.47 -19.81 -1.41
C PHE A 126 -13.94 -20.11 -1.74
N THR A 127 -14.80 -20.19 -0.75
CA THR A 127 -16.24 -20.35 -0.97
C THR A 127 -16.82 -19.09 -1.60
N LYS A 128 -17.32 -19.19 -2.84
CA LYS A 128 -17.89 -18.07 -3.58
C LYS A 128 -19.06 -17.46 -2.82
N GLY A 129 -19.15 -16.13 -2.84
CA GLY A 129 -20.26 -15.39 -2.22
C GLY A 129 -20.08 -15.08 -0.73
N ASN A 130 -19.01 -15.54 -0.08
CA ASN A 130 -18.69 -15.11 1.27
C ASN A 130 -17.97 -13.75 1.30
N LEU A 131 -17.73 -13.19 2.51
CA LEU A 131 -17.08 -11.90 2.70
C LEU A 131 -15.66 -11.80 2.06
N TRP A 132 -14.96 -12.92 1.93
CA TRP A 132 -13.64 -12.96 1.29
C TRP A 132 -13.69 -12.56 -0.19
N TRP A 133 -14.81 -12.81 -0.86
CA TRP A 133 -15.04 -12.44 -2.26
C TRP A 133 -15.67 -11.07 -2.42
N GLN A 134 -16.46 -10.64 -1.43
CA GLN A 134 -17.20 -9.39 -1.50
C GLN A 134 -16.33 -8.18 -1.18
N LYS A 135 -15.34 -8.33 -0.29
CA LYS A 135 -14.45 -7.25 0.11
C LYS A 135 -13.23 -7.15 -0.79
N ASN A 136 -12.96 -5.94 -1.28
CA ASN A 136 -11.86 -5.67 -2.20
C ASN A 136 -10.47 -5.89 -1.60
N ASP A 137 -10.34 -5.79 -0.28
CA ASP A 137 -9.09 -5.93 0.46
C ASP A 137 -8.76 -7.38 0.89
N LEU A 138 -9.52 -8.35 0.40
CA LEU A 138 -9.30 -9.77 0.69
C LEU A 138 -8.82 -10.52 -0.55
N ILE A 139 -9.67 -11.32 -1.20
CA ILE A 139 -9.26 -12.07 -2.40
C ILE A 139 -8.95 -11.15 -3.57
N GLN A 140 -9.79 -10.14 -3.80
CA GLN A 140 -9.68 -9.26 -4.96
C GLN A 140 -8.38 -8.43 -4.96
N GLU A 141 -7.85 -8.09 -3.79
CA GLU A 141 -6.54 -7.44 -3.68
C GLU A 141 -5.42 -8.23 -4.39
N GLY A 142 -5.55 -9.56 -4.48
CA GLY A 142 -4.61 -10.43 -5.18
C GLY A 142 -4.70 -10.40 -6.71
N PHE A 143 -5.68 -9.74 -7.29
CA PHE A 143 -5.83 -9.62 -8.76
C PHE A 143 -4.95 -8.49 -9.32
N TYR A 144 -3.64 -8.61 -9.09
CA TYR A 144 -2.64 -7.58 -9.37
C TYR A 144 -2.69 -7.03 -10.79
N TYR A 145 -2.90 -7.89 -11.80
CA TYR A 145 -2.97 -7.44 -13.18
C TYR A 145 -4.04 -6.37 -13.39
N SER A 146 -5.25 -6.61 -12.91
CA SER A 146 -6.38 -5.69 -13.08
C SER A 146 -6.11 -4.34 -12.42
N HIS A 147 -5.48 -4.35 -11.24
CA HIS A 147 -5.16 -3.15 -10.49
C HIS A 147 -4.00 -2.38 -11.14
N MET A 148 -2.91 -3.08 -11.45
CA MET A 148 -1.72 -2.44 -12.01
C MET A 148 -1.92 -1.98 -13.45
N LYS A 149 -2.76 -2.67 -14.22
CA LYS A 149 -3.11 -2.20 -15.57
C LYS A 149 -3.61 -0.75 -15.55
N TYR A 150 -4.45 -0.39 -14.56
CA TYR A 150 -4.94 0.98 -14.44
C TYR A 150 -3.82 1.99 -14.22
N TYR A 151 -2.81 1.65 -13.41
CA TYR A 151 -1.63 2.50 -13.20
C TYR A 151 -0.78 2.60 -14.48
N PHE A 152 -0.50 1.49 -15.14
CA PHE A 152 0.27 1.49 -16.38
C PHE A 152 -0.43 2.23 -17.54
N ASP A 153 -1.77 2.21 -17.58
CA ASP A 153 -2.53 2.96 -18.58
C ASP A 153 -2.52 4.49 -18.30
N ASN A 154 -2.23 4.92 -17.08
CA ASN A 154 -2.39 6.32 -16.65
C ASN A 154 -1.11 7.06 -16.27
N PHE A 155 -0.01 6.35 -16.03
CA PHE A 155 1.29 6.94 -15.66
C PHE A 155 2.38 6.52 -16.62
N ASP A 156 3.45 7.32 -16.69
CA ASP A 156 4.65 6.94 -17.42
C ASP A 156 5.25 5.66 -16.80
N HIS A 157 5.54 4.67 -17.65
CA HIS A 157 6.10 3.39 -17.22
C HIS A 157 7.45 3.54 -16.51
N SER A 158 8.24 4.56 -16.86
CA SER A 158 9.51 4.86 -16.20
C SER A 158 9.36 5.28 -14.73
N LYS A 159 8.14 5.73 -14.35
CA LYS A 159 7.80 6.12 -12.98
C LYS A 159 7.17 4.99 -12.16
N ILE A 160 7.01 3.80 -12.73
CA ILE A 160 6.43 2.64 -12.06
C ILE A 160 7.49 1.55 -11.94
N LYS A 161 7.83 1.16 -10.72
CA LYS A 161 8.66 -0.03 -10.44
C LYS A 161 7.86 -1.06 -9.69
N ILE A 162 7.80 -2.26 -10.24
CA ILE A 162 7.20 -3.44 -9.60
C ILE A 162 8.31 -4.39 -9.20
N MET A 163 8.29 -4.84 -7.95
CA MET A 163 9.26 -5.77 -7.39
C MET A 163 8.54 -6.92 -6.68
N LEU A 164 9.20 -8.05 -6.54
CA LEU A 164 8.65 -9.21 -5.85
C LEU A 164 9.17 -9.28 -4.41
N TYR A 165 8.28 -9.64 -3.50
CA TYR A 165 8.65 -9.84 -2.11
C TYR A 165 9.67 -10.98 -1.93
N ASP A 166 9.65 -11.96 -2.84
CA ASP A 166 10.60 -13.07 -2.83
C ASP A 166 12.03 -12.58 -3.04
N ASP A 167 12.25 -11.60 -3.93
CA ASP A 167 13.57 -10.99 -4.16
C ASP A 167 14.07 -10.28 -2.89
N PHE A 168 13.17 -9.59 -2.18
CA PHE A 168 13.49 -8.97 -0.89
C PHE A 168 13.86 -10.02 0.16
N ARG A 169 13.12 -11.12 0.25
CA ARG A 169 13.40 -12.21 1.20
C ARG A 169 14.75 -12.87 0.93
N ASP A 170 15.06 -13.10 -0.35
CA ASP A 170 16.23 -13.87 -0.76
C ASP A 170 17.52 -13.00 -0.77
N ASN A 171 17.43 -11.73 -1.11
CA ASN A 171 18.56 -10.79 -1.09
C ASN A 171 18.10 -9.35 -0.76
N PRO A 172 17.87 -9.01 0.50
CA PRO A 172 17.38 -7.68 0.90
C PRO A 172 18.33 -6.55 0.51
N THR A 173 19.65 -6.78 0.53
CA THR A 173 20.63 -5.75 0.17
C THR A 173 20.52 -5.36 -1.30
N THR A 174 20.51 -6.33 -2.21
CA THR A 174 20.34 -6.07 -3.64
C THR A 174 18.98 -5.42 -3.92
N PHE A 175 17.92 -5.91 -3.28
CA PHE A 175 16.60 -5.33 -3.40
C PHE A 175 16.57 -3.85 -3.01
N MET A 176 17.19 -3.48 -1.89
CA MET A 176 17.21 -2.08 -1.44
C MET A 176 18.05 -1.20 -2.35
N LYS A 177 19.16 -1.70 -2.89
CA LYS A 177 19.92 -0.96 -3.94
C LYS A 177 19.08 -0.63 -5.15
N GLU A 178 18.31 -1.59 -5.65
CA GLU A 178 17.39 -1.36 -6.77
C GLU A 178 16.27 -0.36 -6.44
N VAL A 179 15.81 -0.33 -5.19
CA VAL A 179 14.84 0.68 -4.73
C VAL A 179 15.49 2.06 -4.76
N PHE A 180 16.69 2.22 -4.23
CA PHE A 180 17.40 3.51 -4.19
C PHE A 180 17.80 3.99 -5.58
N ASP A 181 18.22 3.09 -6.48
CA ASP A 181 18.43 3.41 -7.91
C ASP A 181 17.18 3.96 -8.56
N PHE A 182 16.04 3.29 -8.35
CA PHE A 182 14.77 3.76 -8.88
C PHE A 182 14.35 5.13 -8.30
N LEU A 183 14.66 5.38 -7.04
CA LEU A 183 14.40 6.66 -6.37
C LEU A 183 15.43 7.76 -6.76
N GLU A 184 16.52 7.38 -7.46
CA GLU A 184 17.62 8.27 -7.86
C GLU A 184 18.32 8.94 -6.67
N ILE A 185 18.56 8.15 -5.63
CA ILE A 185 19.31 8.51 -4.43
C ILE A 185 20.50 7.57 -4.24
N ASP A 186 21.37 7.87 -3.29
CA ASP A 186 22.59 7.08 -3.03
C ASP A 186 22.26 5.60 -2.74
N ASN A 187 22.69 4.69 -3.64
CA ASN A 187 22.47 3.26 -3.54
C ASN A 187 23.57 2.50 -2.79
N ASP A 188 24.64 3.17 -2.38
CA ASP A 188 25.68 2.58 -1.52
C ASP A 188 25.24 2.56 -0.05
N PHE A 189 24.20 3.32 0.30
CA PHE A 189 23.58 3.26 1.62
C PHE A 189 22.99 1.87 1.89
N THR A 190 23.33 1.31 3.05
CA THR A 190 22.78 0.01 3.50
C THR A 190 21.96 0.21 4.77
N PRO A 191 20.64 0.00 4.72
CA PRO A 191 19.80 0.08 5.91
C PRO A 191 20.03 -1.13 6.84
N ASP A 192 19.82 -0.92 8.13
CA ASP A 192 19.92 -1.94 9.20
C ASP A 192 18.70 -2.87 9.28
#